data_d9e35c4c82e75efd8e1c1a4212e70fa1
#
_entry.id   d9e35c4c82e75efd8e1c1a4212e70fa1
#
_cell.length_a   1.000
_cell.length_b   1.000
_cell.length_c   1.000
_cell.angle_alpha   90.00
_cell.angle_beta   90.00
_cell.angle_gamma   90.00
#
_symmetry.space_group_name_H-M   'P 1'
#
loop_
_entity.id
_entity.type
_entity.pdbx_description
1 polymer ?
#
loop_
_entity_poly.entity_id
_entity_poly.type
_entity_poly.pdbx_seq_one_letter_code
_entity_poly.pdbx_strand_id
1 'polypeptide(L)'
;MFECVINISEGANASVLAALIENSGPSLRDVHSDAVHNRSVFTFINEDQQLLVDVRNYITSCYQHLSLGGHEGVHPRFGVVDVVPFVALDENKASEAVQMRNETAAWLSETFAVPVFLYGSTRSLPEVRKNAFTSLRPDFGPVEPHPLFGAVAMGERPVLVAWNIWLRDCTIERARMLASEVRTEHVRSLAFAIGDYVQVSCNLIAPRITKPSDVYDKVQSLLANSEIIDHCELVGLCPEYVLSNESPGRITELGLSVEKTIEARCS
;
A
#
# COMPACT_ATOMS: atom_id res chain seq x y z
N MET A 1 14.45 -12.69 -4.99
CA MET A 1 13.96 -11.28 -5.11
C MET A 1 12.96 -10.98 -4.01
N PHE A 2 12.92 -9.72 -3.58
CA PHE A 2 12.00 -9.18 -2.59
C PHE A 2 11.36 -7.90 -3.11
N GLU A 3 10.17 -7.61 -2.62
CA GLU A 3 9.46 -6.37 -2.87
C GLU A 3 9.34 -5.59 -1.57
N CYS A 4 9.45 -4.25 -1.64
CA CYS A 4 9.11 -3.35 -0.54
C CYS A 4 8.17 -2.26 -1.06
N VAL A 5 6.95 -2.19 -0.52
CA VAL A 5 5.89 -1.28 -0.99
C VAL A 5 5.70 -0.15 0.01
N ILE A 6 6.51 0.89 -0.10
CA ILE A 6 6.55 1.98 0.87
C ILE A 6 5.40 2.96 0.60
N ASN A 7 4.61 3.19 1.63
CA ASN A 7 3.54 4.18 1.62
C ASN A 7 4.00 5.43 2.37
N ILE A 8 3.89 6.58 1.73
CA ILE A 8 4.22 7.88 2.33
C ILE A 8 3.03 8.82 2.37
N SER A 9 3.04 9.75 3.31
CA SER A 9 2.05 10.81 3.45
C SER A 9 2.47 12.04 2.61
N GLU A 10 2.47 11.89 1.31
CA GLU A 10 2.63 12.93 0.29
C GLU A 10 2.13 12.37 -1.05
N GLY A 11 1.27 13.08 -1.73
CA GLY A 11 0.73 12.69 -3.04
C GLY A 11 0.35 13.89 -3.91
N ALA A 12 0.46 15.11 -3.37
CA ALA A 12 0.01 16.34 -4.02
C ALA A 12 1.16 17.21 -4.55
N ASN A 13 2.32 17.21 -3.88
CA ASN A 13 3.44 18.07 -4.25
C ASN A 13 4.34 17.39 -5.31
N ALA A 14 4.08 17.70 -6.58
CA ALA A 14 4.80 17.11 -7.71
C ALA A 14 6.33 17.34 -7.66
N SER A 15 6.80 18.47 -7.13
CA SER A 15 8.25 18.76 -7.06
C SER A 15 8.94 17.90 -5.99
N VAL A 16 8.28 17.69 -4.86
CA VAL A 16 8.79 16.79 -3.81
C VAL A 16 8.78 15.34 -4.31
N LEU A 17 7.69 14.90 -4.95
CA LEU A 17 7.60 13.56 -5.52
C LEU A 17 8.71 13.31 -6.56
N ALA A 18 8.99 14.29 -7.43
CA ALA A 18 10.08 14.18 -8.41
C ALA A 18 11.45 14.02 -7.72
N ALA A 19 11.74 14.79 -6.68
CA ALA A 19 12.98 14.66 -5.91
C ALA A 19 13.08 13.30 -5.21
N LEU A 20 11.97 12.78 -4.66
CA LEU A 20 11.94 11.45 -4.05
C LEU A 20 12.17 10.33 -5.07
N ILE A 21 11.63 10.45 -6.29
CA ILE A 21 11.85 9.51 -7.39
C ILE A 21 13.33 9.50 -7.80
N GLU A 22 13.93 10.67 -7.96
CA GLU A 22 15.35 10.81 -8.35
C GLU A 22 16.30 10.14 -7.33
N ASN A 23 15.94 10.19 -6.05
CA ASN A 23 16.74 9.61 -4.95
C ASN A 23 16.38 8.16 -4.60
N SER A 24 15.49 7.50 -5.35
CA SER A 24 14.99 6.16 -5.00
C SER A 24 15.93 5.00 -5.34
N GLY A 25 16.91 5.22 -6.23
CA GLY A 25 17.85 4.18 -6.65
C GLY A 25 17.27 3.17 -7.65
N PRO A 26 18.07 2.18 -8.06
CA PRO A 26 17.73 1.26 -9.15
C PRO A 26 16.66 0.21 -8.79
N SER A 27 16.30 0.06 -7.52
CA SER A 27 15.26 -0.88 -7.10
C SER A 27 13.83 -0.36 -7.32
N LEU A 28 13.63 0.95 -7.57
CA LEU A 28 12.31 1.51 -7.83
C LEU A 28 11.71 0.95 -9.13
N ARG A 29 10.49 0.39 -9.05
CA ARG A 29 9.79 -0.21 -10.18
C ARG A 29 8.48 0.49 -10.51
N ASP A 30 7.82 1.08 -9.52
CA ASP A 30 6.56 1.79 -9.72
C ASP A 30 6.35 2.89 -8.69
N VAL A 31 5.64 3.93 -9.10
CA VAL A 31 5.14 5.00 -8.23
C VAL A 31 3.68 5.25 -8.55
N HIS A 32 2.84 5.14 -7.54
CA HIS A 32 1.43 5.52 -7.61
C HIS A 32 1.18 6.65 -6.62
N SER A 33 0.68 7.79 -7.10
CA SER A 33 0.43 8.99 -6.28
C SER A 33 -1.01 9.45 -6.42
N ASP A 34 -1.63 9.78 -5.29
CA ASP A 34 -3.00 10.29 -5.21
C ASP A 34 -3.03 11.58 -4.38
N ALA A 35 -3.36 12.69 -5.05
CA ALA A 35 -3.39 14.00 -4.43
C ALA A 35 -4.58 14.20 -3.46
N VAL A 36 -5.70 13.47 -3.64
CA VAL A 36 -6.87 13.57 -2.77
C VAL A 36 -6.64 12.80 -1.47
N HIS A 37 -6.10 11.60 -1.58
CA HIS A 37 -5.62 10.85 -0.42
C HIS A 37 -4.38 11.49 0.21
N ASN A 38 -3.69 12.34 -0.54
CA ASN A 38 -2.39 12.95 -0.24
C ASN A 38 -1.41 11.87 0.25
N ARG A 39 -1.25 10.86 -0.61
CA ARG A 39 -0.53 9.63 -0.32
C ARG A 39 0.12 9.10 -1.59
N SER A 40 1.30 8.54 -1.45
CA SER A 40 1.96 7.82 -2.54
C SER A 40 2.43 6.45 -2.09
N VAL A 41 2.49 5.54 -3.06
CA VAL A 41 2.98 4.18 -2.92
C VAL A 41 4.17 4.02 -3.85
N PHE A 42 5.33 3.72 -3.27
CA PHE A 42 6.58 3.46 -3.99
C PHE A 42 6.91 1.98 -3.90
N THR A 43 6.97 1.31 -5.03
CA THR A 43 7.24 -0.13 -5.12
C THR A 43 8.69 -0.37 -5.53
N PHE A 44 9.46 -0.93 -4.63
CA PHE A 44 10.86 -1.31 -4.83
C PHE A 44 10.96 -2.83 -4.97
N ILE A 45 11.73 -3.31 -5.95
CA ILE A 45 11.97 -4.75 -6.15
C ILE A 45 13.44 -4.95 -6.52
N ASN A 46 14.14 -5.80 -5.75
CA ASN A 46 15.51 -6.21 -6.04
C ASN A 46 15.89 -7.45 -5.20
N GLU A 47 17.15 -7.88 -5.29
CA GLU A 47 17.73 -8.79 -4.30
C GLU A 47 17.96 -8.06 -2.97
N ASP A 48 18.10 -8.83 -1.90
CA ASP A 48 18.07 -8.37 -0.51
C ASP A 48 18.98 -7.17 -0.20
N GLN A 49 20.26 -7.25 -0.52
CA GLN A 49 21.25 -6.22 -0.17
C GLN A 49 20.98 -4.89 -0.90
N GLN A 50 20.72 -4.93 -2.21
CA GLN A 50 20.46 -3.72 -2.98
C GLN A 50 19.11 -3.09 -2.58
N LEU A 51 18.11 -3.93 -2.32
CA LEU A 51 16.81 -3.46 -1.85
C LEU A 51 16.94 -2.72 -0.52
N LEU A 52 17.67 -3.26 0.45
CA LEU A 52 17.90 -2.61 1.75
C LEU A 52 18.59 -1.26 1.62
N VAL A 53 19.60 -1.16 0.75
CA VAL A 53 20.31 0.11 0.49
C VAL A 53 19.34 1.15 -0.07
N ASP A 54 18.59 0.81 -1.11
CA ASP A 54 17.69 1.75 -1.78
C ASP A 54 16.51 2.16 -0.88
N VAL A 55 15.94 1.22 -0.12
CA VAL A 55 14.87 1.50 0.86
C VAL A 55 15.36 2.48 1.93
N ARG A 56 16.57 2.28 2.48
CA ARG A 56 17.13 3.19 3.50
C ARG A 56 17.43 4.58 2.93
N ASN A 57 17.99 4.66 1.74
CA ASN A 57 18.23 5.93 1.04
C ASN A 57 16.91 6.67 0.78
N TYR A 58 15.89 5.96 0.30
CA TYR A 58 14.57 6.53 0.07
C TYR A 58 13.91 7.05 1.35
N ILE A 59 13.91 6.28 2.44
CA ILE A 59 13.38 6.70 3.74
C ILE A 59 14.12 7.95 4.25
N THR A 60 15.45 7.97 4.08
CA THR A 60 16.27 9.15 4.43
C THR A 60 15.83 10.38 3.64
N SER A 61 15.64 10.24 2.32
CA SER A 61 15.14 11.31 1.46
C SER A 61 13.74 11.78 1.87
N CYS A 62 12.83 10.86 2.25
CA CYS A 62 11.51 11.23 2.76
C CYS A 62 11.61 12.16 3.98
N TYR A 63 12.45 11.82 4.97
CA TYR A 63 12.60 12.64 6.19
C TYR A 63 13.37 13.95 5.97
N GLN A 64 14.11 14.07 4.87
CA GLN A 64 14.73 15.35 4.47
C GLN A 64 13.74 16.31 3.80
N HIS A 65 12.71 15.79 3.12
CA HIS A 65 11.80 16.59 2.30
C HIS A 65 10.40 16.73 2.87
N LEU A 66 9.99 15.88 3.81
CA LEU A 66 8.62 15.77 4.30
C LEU A 66 8.51 15.93 5.80
N SER A 67 7.37 16.47 6.25
CA SER A 67 6.97 16.51 7.66
C SER A 67 5.44 16.41 7.76
N LEU A 68 4.93 15.98 8.92
CA LEU A 68 3.48 15.94 9.19
C LEU A 68 2.87 17.32 9.47
N GLY A 69 3.69 18.34 9.65
CA GLY A 69 3.22 19.69 9.92
C GLY A 69 2.38 20.24 8.76
N GLY A 70 1.08 20.48 8.98
CA GLY A 70 0.18 21.01 7.96
C GLY A 70 -0.26 20.01 6.89
N HIS A 71 0.04 18.71 7.06
CA HIS A 71 -0.41 17.69 6.12
C HIS A 71 -1.90 17.41 6.25
N GLU A 72 -2.65 17.55 5.14
CA GLU A 72 -4.07 17.22 5.02
C GLU A 72 -4.29 16.13 3.96
N GLY A 73 -5.25 15.23 4.17
CA GLY A 73 -5.62 14.15 3.25
C GLY A 73 -6.69 13.24 3.88
N VAL A 74 -7.52 12.60 3.07
CA VAL A 74 -8.64 11.76 3.54
C VAL A 74 -8.20 10.39 4.06
N HIS A 75 -7.03 9.92 3.66
CA HIS A 75 -6.52 8.61 4.11
C HIS A 75 -5.91 8.72 5.53
N PRO A 76 -6.24 7.77 6.45
CA PRO A 76 -5.58 7.70 7.75
C PRO A 76 -4.08 7.51 7.61
N ARG A 77 -3.29 8.25 8.39
CA ARG A 77 -1.82 8.18 8.40
C ARG A 77 -1.27 7.92 9.79
N PHE A 78 -0.11 7.31 9.84
CA PHE A 78 0.64 7.00 11.05
C PHE A 78 1.93 7.82 11.16
N GLY A 79 2.53 8.11 10.01
CA GLY A 79 3.72 8.95 9.89
C GLY A 79 3.94 9.45 8.47
N VAL A 80 5.03 10.20 8.28
CA VAL A 80 5.53 10.61 6.96
C VAL A 80 5.81 9.39 6.09
N VAL A 81 6.65 8.49 6.56
CA VAL A 81 6.75 7.12 6.08
C VAL A 81 5.76 6.31 6.92
N ASP A 82 4.65 5.92 6.30
CA ASP A 82 3.49 5.40 7.00
C ASP A 82 3.54 3.87 7.17
N VAL A 83 3.75 3.16 6.06
CA VAL A 83 3.80 1.69 6.05
C VAL A 83 4.96 1.21 5.18
N VAL A 84 5.77 0.29 5.72
CA VAL A 84 6.92 -0.30 5.02
C VAL A 84 6.83 -1.83 5.11
N PRO A 85 6.15 -2.49 4.16
CA PRO A 85 6.07 -3.94 4.09
C PRO A 85 7.21 -4.53 3.27
N PHE A 86 7.89 -5.53 3.80
CA PHE A 86 8.76 -6.43 3.05
C PHE A 86 7.99 -7.67 2.61
N VAL A 87 8.17 -8.06 1.36
CA VAL A 87 7.46 -9.17 0.71
C VAL A 87 8.48 -10.07 0.04
N ALA A 88 8.53 -11.33 0.44
CA ALA A 88 9.29 -12.32 -0.31
C ALA A 88 8.46 -12.74 -1.54
N LEU A 89 9.01 -12.54 -2.75
CA LEU A 89 8.35 -12.97 -4.00
C LEU A 89 8.46 -14.50 -4.20
N ASP A 90 9.42 -15.13 -3.52
CA ASP A 90 9.51 -16.57 -3.31
C ASP A 90 9.12 -16.87 -1.86
N GLU A 91 8.05 -17.63 -1.66
CA GLU A 91 7.52 -17.96 -0.32
C GLU A 91 8.55 -18.69 0.56
N ASN A 92 9.49 -19.42 -0.01
CA ASN A 92 10.57 -20.09 0.73
C ASN A 92 11.54 -19.08 1.39
N LYS A 93 11.54 -17.83 0.97
CA LYS A 93 12.35 -16.73 1.50
C LYS A 93 11.61 -15.82 2.50
N ALA A 94 10.45 -16.26 3.02
CA ALA A 94 9.66 -15.46 3.98
C ALA A 94 10.45 -15.07 5.25
N SER A 95 11.32 -15.96 5.74
CA SER A 95 12.19 -15.68 6.89
C SER A 95 13.21 -14.56 6.62
N GLU A 96 13.71 -14.45 5.39
CA GLU A 96 14.61 -13.38 4.98
C GLU A 96 13.88 -12.02 4.95
N ALA A 97 12.63 -11.98 4.49
CA ALA A 97 11.80 -10.76 4.56
C ALA A 97 11.58 -10.29 6.01
N VAL A 98 11.38 -11.21 6.95
CA VAL A 98 11.31 -10.90 8.40
C VAL A 98 12.62 -10.30 8.89
N GLN A 99 13.76 -10.84 8.48
CA GLN A 99 15.07 -10.31 8.84
C GLN A 99 15.27 -8.89 8.29
N MET A 100 14.99 -8.68 7.00
CA MET A 100 15.09 -7.36 6.35
C MET A 100 14.22 -6.31 7.05
N ARG A 101 12.99 -6.68 7.43
CA ARG A 101 12.08 -5.84 8.23
C ARG A 101 12.74 -5.43 9.55
N ASN A 102 13.26 -6.40 10.31
CA ASN A 102 13.83 -6.14 11.63
C ASN A 102 15.09 -5.26 11.55
N GLU A 103 15.98 -5.54 10.59
CA GLU A 103 17.19 -4.74 10.35
C GLU A 103 16.84 -3.29 9.95
N THR A 104 15.84 -3.12 9.10
CA THR A 104 15.39 -1.78 8.68
C THR A 104 14.70 -1.04 9.82
N ALA A 105 13.91 -1.73 10.65
CA ALA A 105 13.25 -1.15 11.82
C ALA A 105 14.25 -0.63 12.86
N ALA A 106 15.25 -1.43 13.19
CA ALA A 106 16.32 -1.03 14.12
C ALA A 106 17.08 0.18 13.56
N TRP A 107 17.57 0.10 12.32
CA TRP A 107 18.28 1.19 11.65
C TRP A 107 17.48 2.49 11.61
N LEU A 108 16.19 2.43 11.22
CA LEU A 108 15.33 3.62 11.12
C LEU A 108 15.17 4.28 12.48
N SER A 109 14.87 3.50 13.49
CA SER A 109 14.68 4.01 14.85
C SER A 109 15.97 4.59 15.45
N GLU A 110 17.11 3.94 15.26
CA GLU A 110 18.43 4.43 15.73
C GLU A 110 18.86 5.72 15.02
N THR A 111 18.57 5.80 13.69
CA THR A 111 19.02 6.94 12.88
C THR A 111 18.17 8.19 13.07
N PHE A 112 16.84 8.04 13.19
CA PHE A 112 15.89 9.15 13.15
C PHE A 112 15.10 9.35 14.45
N ALA A 113 15.28 8.47 15.45
CA ALA A 113 14.49 8.46 16.69
C ALA A 113 12.97 8.37 16.41
N VAL A 114 12.55 7.67 15.36
CA VAL A 114 11.14 7.46 14.99
C VAL A 114 10.68 6.13 15.56
N PRO A 115 9.52 6.09 16.26
CA PRO A 115 8.95 4.84 16.76
C PRO A 115 8.54 3.92 15.63
N VAL A 116 8.86 2.63 15.74
CA VAL A 116 8.50 1.60 14.78
C VAL A 116 7.63 0.53 15.43
N PHE A 117 6.49 0.24 14.82
CA PHE A 117 5.61 -0.84 15.20
C PHE A 117 5.68 -1.95 14.16
N LEU A 118 6.04 -3.14 14.58
CA LEU A 118 6.09 -4.30 13.70
C LEU A 118 4.68 -4.87 13.47
N TYR A 119 4.43 -5.34 12.24
CA TYR A 119 3.26 -6.14 11.90
C TYR A 119 3.62 -7.30 10.96
N GLY A 120 2.71 -8.26 10.79
CA GLY A 120 2.89 -9.44 9.95
C GLY A 120 2.48 -10.71 10.70
N SER A 121 3.41 -11.60 10.95
CA SER A 121 3.17 -12.89 11.61
C SER A 121 2.64 -12.79 13.06
N THR A 122 2.96 -11.71 13.78
CA THR A 122 2.60 -11.56 15.20
C THR A 122 1.32 -10.76 15.41
N ARG A 123 1.04 -9.79 14.59
CA ARG A 123 -0.13 -8.91 14.66
C ARG A 123 -0.41 -8.28 13.30
N SER A 124 -1.65 -7.95 13.04
CA SER A 124 -2.05 -7.32 11.78
C SER A 124 -1.81 -5.80 11.78
N LEU A 125 -1.67 -5.20 10.58
CA LEU A 125 -1.58 -3.73 10.45
C LEU A 125 -2.81 -2.99 11.03
N PRO A 126 -4.06 -3.47 10.88
CA PRO A 126 -5.22 -2.86 11.57
C PRO A 126 -5.10 -2.88 13.09
N GLU A 127 -4.56 -3.94 13.70
CA GLU A 127 -4.32 -4.02 15.15
C GLU A 127 -3.26 -3.00 15.59
N VAL A 128 -2.17 -2.86 14.83
CA VAL A 128 -1.16 -1.81 15.08
C VAL A 128 -1.83 -0.43 15.05
N ARG A 129 -2.54 -0.09 13.98
CA ARG A 129 -3.19 1.22 13.83
C ARG A 129 -4.20 1.53 14.94
N LYS A 130 -4.92 0.51 15.42
CA LYS A 130 -5.93 0.67 16.49
C LYS A 130 -5.30 0.88 17.86
N ASN A 131 -4.17 0.22 18.14
CA ASN A 131 -3.64 0.07 19.49
C ASN A 131 -2.35 0.85 19.76
N ALA A 132 -1.68 1.35 18.70
CA ALA A 132 -0.43 2.09 18.84
C ALA A 132 -0.57 3.29 19.78
N PHE A 133 0.44 3.46 20.63
CA PHE A 133 0.52 4.50 21.67
C PHE A 133 -0.58 4.46 22.74
N THR A 134 -1.47 3.48 22.70
CA THR A 134 -2.50 3.26 23.74
C THR A 134 -2.19 1.99 24.52
N SER A 135 -2.55 0.83 24.00
CA SER A 135 -2.26 -0.48 24.60
C SER A 135 -1.04 -1.18 23.98
N LEU A 136 -0.55 -0.69 22.84
CA LEU A 136 0.62 -1.21 22.16
C LEU A 136 1.77 -0.18 22.19
N ARG A 137 2.93 -0.61 22.72
CA ARG A 137 4.17 0.16 22.66
C ARG A 137 4.93 -0.11 21.37
N PRO A 138 5.77 0.84 20.91
CA PRO A 138 6.69 0.59 19.80
C PRO A 138 7.58 -0.63 20.06
N ASP A 139 7.88 -1.38 19.01
CA ASP A 139 8.85 -2.48 19.06
C ASP A 139 10.30 -1.94 19.03
N PHE A 140 10.49 -0.78 18.38
CA PHE A 140 11.77 -0.05 18.36
C PHE A 140 11.52 1.43 18.58
N GLY A 141 12.46 2.08 19.27
CA GLY A 141 12.52 3.52 19.42
C GLY A 141 11.70 4.13 20.56
N PRO A 142 11.48 5.44 20.52
CA PRO A 142 10.79 6.18 21.55
C PRO A 142 9.35 5.71 21.77
N VAL A 143 8.85 5.89 23.01
CA VAL A 143 7.48 5.51 23.37
C VAL A 143 6.43 6.53 22.91
N GLU A 144 6.86 7.73 22.51
CA GLU A 144 6.00 8.80 22.00
C GLU A 144 6.21 8.97 20.49
N PRO A 145 5.20 9.41 19.74
CA PRO A 145 5.36 9.68 18.30
C PRO A 145 6.37 10.80 18.06
N HIS A 146 7.16 10.68 17.00
CA HIS A 146 8.09 11.74 16.61
C HIS A 146 7.33 13.00 16.17
N PRO A 147 7.67 14.22 16.68
CA PRO A 147 6.85 15.41 16.46
C PRO A 147 6.70 15.83 15.00
N LEU A 148 7.71 15.56 14.15
CA LEU A 148 7.68 15.89 12.72
C LEU A 148 7.32 14.68 11.84
N PHE A 149 7.69 13.48 12.25
CA PHE A 149 7.64 12.31 11.38
C PHE A 149 6.59 11.28 11.80
N GLY A 150 6.02 11.38 13.00
CA GLY A 150 5.03 10.42 13.53
C GLY A 150 5.65 9.10 13.91
N ALA A 151 5.16 8.02 13.37
CA ALA A 151 5.64 6.65 13.58
C ALA A 151 5.55 5.83 12.28
N VAL A 152 6.20 4.67 12.25
CA VAL A 152 6.19 3.76 11.09
C VAL A 152 5.57 2.42 11.48
N ALA A 153 4.65 1.93 10.66
CA ALA A 153 4.24 0.54 10.69
C ALA A 153 5.12 -0.26 9.70
N MET A 154 6.03 -1.07 10.22
CA MET A 154 6.96 -1.86 9.41
C MET A 154 6.61 -3.34 9.50
N GLY A 155 6.45 -4.00 8.36
CA GLY A 155 5.94 -5.35 8.37
C GLY A 155 6.56 -6.29 7.36
N GLU A 156 6.21 -7.56 7.48
CA GLU A 156 6.31 -8.55 6.43
C GLU A 156 4.93 -9.09 6.10
N ARG A 157 4.71 -9.44 4.85
CA ARG A 157 3.46 -10.02 4.38
C ARG A 157 3.65 -10.83 3.11
N PRO A 158 2.75 -11.76 2.79
CA PRO A 158 2.64 -12.31 1.44
C PRO A 158 2.32 -11.21 0.41
N VAL A 159 2.46 -11.55 -0.86
CA VAL A 159 2.01 -10.69 -1.95
C VAL A 159 0.53 -10.36 -1.78
N LEU A 160 0.19 -9.08 -1.90
CA LEU A 160 -1.20 -8.63 -1.98
C LEU A 160 -1.38 -7.71 -3.19
N VAL A 161 -2.62 -7.59 -3.67
CA VAL A 161 -3.01 -6.66 -4.72
C VAL A 161 -3.88 -5.58 -4.11
N ALA A 162 -3.39 -4.33 -4.14
CA ALA A 162 -4.18 -3.16 -3.75
C ALA A 162 -4.91 -2.64 -4.99
N TRP A 163 -6.24 -2.62 -4.93
CA TRP A 163 -7.07 -2.40 -6.09
C TRP A 163 -8.38 -1.69 -5.71
N ASN A 164 -8.79 -0.72 -6.50
CA ASN A 164 -9.91 0.15 -6.23
C ASN A 164 -10.98 0.04 -7.32
N ILE A 165 -12.26 0.12 -6.90
CA ILE A 165 -13.42 0.31 -7.79
C ILE A 165 -13.97 1.71 -7.54
N TRP A 166 -14.08 2.51 -8.60
CA TRP A 166 -14.65 3.84 -8.57
C TRP A 166 -16.10 3.79 -9.06
N LEU A 167 -17.00 4.35 -8.25
CA LEU A 167 -18.45 4.32 -8.51
C LEU A 167 -18.98 5.74 -8.68
N ARG A 168 -19.91 5.90 -9.63
CA ARG A 168 -20.77 7.09 -9.80
C ARG A 168 -22.22 6.77 -9.42
N ASP A 169 -22.95 7.83 -9.13
CA ASP A 169 -24.36 7.77 -8.75
C ASP A 169 -24.62 6.84 -7.54
N CYS A 170 -23.63 6.78 -6.65
CA CYS A 170 -23.60 5.94 -5.47
C CYS A 170 -23.25 6.77 -4.24
N THR A 171 -23.98 6.60 -3.13
CA THR A 171 -23.67 7.29 -1.88
C THR A 171 -22.53 6.62 -1.09
N ILE A 172 -21.89 7.36 -0.19
CA ILE A 172 -20.83 6.78 0.66
C ILE A 172 -21.36 5.68 1.58
N GLU A 173 -22.58 5.79 2.06
CA GLU A 173 -23.25 4.75 2.87
C GLU A 173 -23.43 3.48 2.05
N ARG A 174 -23.83 3.62 0.80
CA ARG A 174 -23.99 2.51 -0.13
C ARG A 174 -22.63 1.87 -0.46
N ALA A 175 -21.60 2.68 -0.73
CA ALA A 175 -20.25 2.18 -0.96
C ALA A 175 -19.69 1.43 0.27
N ARG A 176 -19.99 1.87 1.49
CA ARG A 176 -19.65 1.15 2.73
C ARG A 176 -20.34 -0.21 2.82
N MET A 177 -21.60 -0.32 2.38
CA MET A 177 -22.32 -1.60 2.29
C MET A 177 -21.63 -2.51 1.27
N LEU A 178 -21.36 -2.03 0.05
CA LEU A 178 -20.65 -2.79 -0.98
C LEU A 178 -19.26 -3.27 -0.49
N ALA A 179 -18.50 -2.39 0.15
CA ALA A 179 -17.24 -2.74 0.77
C ALA A 179 -17.39 -3.84 1.83
N SER A 180 -18.47 -3.81 2.62
CA SER A 180 -18.76 -4.87 3.60
C SER A 180 -19.08 -6.21 2.93
N GLU A 181 -19.85 -6.20 1.83
CA GLU A 181 -20.29 -7.39 1.09
C GLU A 181 -19.14 -8.12 0.36
N VAL A 182 -18.10 -7.39 -0.06
CA VAL A 182 -16.92 -8.00 -0.70
C VAL A 182 -15.84 -8.41 0.29
N ARG A 183 -15.99 -8.05 1.57
CA ARG A 183 -15.02 -8.41 2.61
C ARG A 183 -15.11 -9.90 2.95
N THR A 184 -13.96 -10.56 2.88
CA THR A 184 -13.79 -11.98 3.22
C THR A 184 -12.50 -12.16 4.02
N GLU A 185 -12.15 -13.40 4.32
CA GLU A 185 -10.81 -13.73 4.85
C GLU A 185 -9.67 -13.41 3.84
N HIS A 186 -9.99 -13.30 2.54
CA HIS A 186 -9.04 -13.03 1.45
C HIS A 186 -9.08 -11.59 0.94
N VAL A 187 -10.10 -10.80 1.31
CA VAL A 187 -10.32 -9.43 0.85
C VAL A 187 -10.59 -8.51 2.03
N ARG A 188 -9.75 -7.50 2.21
CA ARG A 188 -10.02 -6.36 3.09
C ARG A 188 -10.49 -5.19 2.24
N SER A 189 -11.48 -4.46 2.71
CA SER A 189 -12.05 -3.34 1.94
C SER A 189 -12.49 -2.19 2.84
N LEU A 190 -12.42 -0.99 2.28
CA LEU A 190 -12.90 0.27 2.85
C LEU A 190 -13.64 1.04 1.76
N ALA A 191 -14.40 2.07 2.16
CA ALA A 191 -15.03 3.00 1.22
C ALA A 191 -14.65 4.44 1.56
N PHE A 192 -14.41 5.24 0.52
CA PHE A 192 -14.05 6.66 0.62
C PHE A 192 -14.95 7.49 -0.29
N ALA A 193 -15.28 8.70 0.14
CA ALA A 193 -15.90 9.71 -0.70
C ALA A 193 -14.80 10.61 -1.30
N ILE A 194 -14.79 10.77 -2.63
CA ILE A 194 -13.73 11.47 -3.37
C ILE A 194 -14.39 12.34 -4.44
N GLY A 195 -14.64 13.62 -4.12
CA GLY A 195 -15.37 14.52 -5.01
C GLY A 195 -16.78 13.98 -5.31
N ASP A 196 -17.10 13.84 -6.59
CA ASP A 196 -18.39 13.31 -7.07
C ASP A 196 -18.42 11.78 -7.16
N TYR A 197 -17.33 11.11 -6.75
CA TYR A 197 -17.20 9.65 -6.78
C TYR A 197 -17.20 9.07 -5.37
N VAL A 198 -17.49 7.80 -5.29
CA VAL A 198 -17.14 6.97 -4.13
C VAL A 198 -16.22 5.83 -4.59
N GLN A 199 -15.27 5.49 -3.75
CA GLN A 199 -14.28 4.44 -4.03
C GLN A 199 -14.49 3.28 -3.06
N VAL A 200 -14.56 2.05 -3.59
CA VAL A 200 -14.39 0.82 -2.82
C VAL A 200 -12.94 0.39 -2.98
N SER A 201 -12.14 0.63 -1.96
CA SER A 201 -10.72 0.28 -1.93
C SER A 201 -10.55 -1.11 -1.35
N CYS A 202 -9.88 -1.99 -2.09
CA CYS A 202 -9.69 -3.39 -1.75
C CYS A 202 -8.20 -3.75 -1.65
N ASN A 203 -7.86 -4.52 -0.61
CA ASN A 203 -6.60 -5.26 -0.53
C ASN A 203 -6.91 -6.75 -0.64
N LEU A 204 -6.58 -7.35 -1.78
CA LEU A 204 -6.67 -8.78 -2.01
C LEU A 204 -5.43 -9.43 -1.41
N ILE A 205 -5.58 -10.01 -0.22
CA ILE A 205 -4.47 -10.56 0.57
C ILE A 205 -4.14 -12.02 0.25
N ALA A 206 -4.96 -12.64 -0.60
CA ALA A 206 -4.73 -13.95 -1.20
C ALA A 206 -5.12 -13.93 -2.68
N PRO A 207 -4.36 -13.20 -3.54
CA PRO A 207 -4.76 -12.97 -4.94
C PRO A 207 -4.71 -14.22 -5.83
N ARG A 208 -4.16 -15.33 -5.34
CA ARG A 208 -4.31 -16.65 -5.97
C ARG A 208 -5.69 -17.28 -5.77
N ILE A 209 -6.41 -16.87 -4.72
CA ILE A 209 -7.73 -17.40 -4.35
C ILE A 209 -8.83 -16.45 -4.81
N THR A 210 -8.66 -15.16 -4.58
CA THR A 210 -9.64 -14.13 -4.96
C THR A 210 -8.95 -13.07 -5.79
N LYS A 211 -9.36 -12.94 -7.05
CA LYS A 211 -8.82 -11.99 -8.03
C LYS A 211 -9.64 -10.69 -8.07
N PRO A 212 -9.12 -9.62 -8.70
CA PRO A 212 -9.89 -8.42 -8.98
C PRO A 212 -11.20 -8.68 -9.74
N SER A 213 -11.20 -9.64 -10.69
CA SER A 213 -12.41 -10.05 -11.44
C SER A 213 -13.51 -10.57 -10.52
N ASP A 214 -13.19 -11.40 -9.52
CA ASP A 214 -14.17 -11.95 -8.58
C ASP A 214 -14.84 -10.83 -7.76
N VAL A 215 -14.05 -9.86 -7.31
CA VAL A 215 -14.54 -8.70 -6.55
C VAL A 215 -15.36 -7.77 -7.43
N TYR A 216 -14.92 -7.52 -8.68
CA TYR A 216 -15.65 -6.73 -9.66
C TYR A 216 -17.05 -7.32 -9.91
N ASP A 217 -17.10 -8.61 -10.27
CA ASP A 217 -18.36 -9.29 -10.58
C ASP A 217 -19.31 -9.31 -9.38
N LYS A 218 -18.77 -9.46 -8.17
CA LYS A 218 -19.56 -9.36 -6.94
C LYS A 218 -20.14 -7.95 -6.77
N VAL A 219 -19.33 -6.89 -6.90
CA VAL A 219 -19.81 -5.51 -6.81
C VAL A 219 -20.85 -5.26 -7.90
N GLN A 220 -20.54 -5.59 -9.17
CA GLN A 220 -21.45 -5.40 -10.30
C GLN A 220 -22.80 -6.07 -10.07
N SER A 221 -22.83 -7.28 -9.50
CA SER A 221 -24.07 -8.00 -9.18
C SER A 221 -24.92 -7.37 -8.09
N LEU A 222 -24.33 -6.51 -7.27
CA LEU A 222 -24.98 -5.83 -6.14
C LEU A 222 -25.42 -4.41 -6.47
N LEU A 223 -24.99 -3.82 -7.60
CA LEU A 223 -25.33 -2.45 -7.97
C LEU A 223 -26.83 -2.29 -8.21
N ALA A 224 -27.38 -1.16 -7.81
CA ALA A 224 -28.71 -0.73 -8.22
C ALA A 224 -28.66 -0.19 -9.67
N ASN A 225 -29.83 -0.12 -10.34
CA ASN A 225 -29.92 0.25 -11.77
C ASN A 225 -29.32 1.62 -12.13
N SER A 226 -29.18 2.53 -11.17
CA SER A 226 -28.60 3.86 -11.36
C SER A 226 -27.11 3.93 -11.02
N GLU A 227 -26.60 2.94 -10.28
CA GLU A 227 -25.20 2.92 -9.81
C GLU A 227 -24.29 2.38 -10.92
N ILE A 228 -23.13 2.97 -11.12
CA ILE A 228 -22.23 2.64 -12.23
C ILE A 228 -20.80 2.46 -11.70
N ILE A 229 -20.13 1.36 -12.10
CA ILE A 229 -18.67 1.27 -12.02
C ILE A 229 -18.14 2.18 -13.12
N ASP A 230 -17.46 3.26 -12.73
CA ASP A 230 -16.85 4.20 -13.67
C ASP A 230 -15.54 3.63 -14.22
N HIS A 231 -14.65 3.23 -13.33
CA HIS A 231 -13.39 2.58 -13.66
C HIS A 231 -12.83 1.81 -12.47
N CYS A 232 -11.80 1.02 -12.74
CA CYS A 232 -10.99 0.35 -11.73
C CYS A 232 -9.54 0.82 -11.79
N GLU A 233 -8.82 0.65 -10.69
CA GLU A 233 -7.47 1.17 -10.55
C GLU A 233 -6.59 0.20 -9.76
N LEU A 234 -5.46 -0.18 -10.34
CA LEU A 234 -4.40 -0.91 -9.63
C LEU A 234 -3.47 0.08 -8.94
N VAL A 235 -3.24 -0.10 -7.65
CA VAL A 235 -2.29 0.69 -6.86
C VAL A 235 -0.98 -0.08 -6.71
N GLY A 236 0.07 0.40 -7.36
CA GLY A 236 1.36 -0.30 -7.45
C GLY A 236 1.37 -1.39 -8.53
N LEU A 237 1.95 -2.53 -8.21
CA LEU A 237 2.11 -3.66 -9.13
C LEU A 237 1.30 -4.87 -8.67
N CYS A 238 1.02 -5.78 -9.60
CA CYS A 238 0.44 -7.08 -9.29
C CYS A 238 1.26 -8.20 -9.95
N PRO A 239 1.23 -9.44 -9.43
CA PRO A 239 1.82 -10.58 -10.12
C PRO A 239 1.10 -10.89 -11.44
N GLU A 240 1.83 -11.36 -12.46
CA GLU A 240 1.28 -11.70 -13.78
C GLU A 240 0.14 -12.74 -13.69
N TYR A 241 0.20 -13.67 -12.73
CA TYR A 241 -0.85 -14.66 -12.57
C TYR A 241 -2.24 -14.06 -12.25
N VAL A 242 -2.31 -12.81 -11.79
CA VAL A 242 -3.58 -12.10 -11.57
C VAL A 242 -4.31 -11.85 -12.88
N LEU A 243 -3.57 -11.66 -13.97
CA LEU A 243 -4.11 -11.45 -15.31
C LEU A 243 -4.44 -12.77 -16.03
N SER A 244 -3.99 -13.92 -15.50
CA SER A 244 -4.15 -15.21 -16.15
C SER A 244 -5.63 -15.58 -16.29
N ASN A 245 -6.00 -16.08 -17.47
CA ASN A 245 -7.36 -16.44 -17.88
C ASN A 245 -8.32 -15.25 -18.08
N GLU A 246 -7.85 -14.01 -18.01
CA GLU A 246 -8.64 -12.84 -18.37
C GLU A 246 -8.43 -12.48 -19.85
N SER A 247 -9.51 -12.07 -20.53
CA SER A 247 -9.40 -11.53 -21.89
C SER A 247 -8.75 -10.13 -21.87
N PRO A 248 -8.14 -9.67 -22.97
CA PRO A 248 -7.56 -8.32 -23.05
C PRO A 248 -8.58 -7.21 -22.70
N GLY A 249 -9.84 -7.35 -23.14
CA GLY A 249 -10.90 -6.39 -22.79
C GLY A 249 -11.22 -6.40 -21.30
N ARG A 250 -11.23 -7.58 -20.66
CA ARG A 250 -11.47 -7.71 -19.23
C ARG A 250 -10.32 -7.14 -18.40
N ILE A 251 -9.07 -7.36 -18.82
CA ILE A 251 -7.88 -6.77 -18.18
C ILE A 251 -8.01 -5.24 -18.17
N THR A 252 -8.40 -4.63 -19.29
CA THR A 252 -8.61 -3.17 -19.38
C THR A 252 -9.76 -2.70 -18.49
N GLU A 253 -10.89 -3.40 -18.47
CA GLU A 253 -12.05 -3.09 -17.63
C GLU A 253 -11.70 -3.11 -16.13
N LEU A 254 -10.83 -4.04 -15.73
CA LEU A 254 -10.34 -4.16 -14.36
C LEU A 254 -9.25 -3.13 -14.00
N GLY A 255 -8.89 -2.22 -14.92
CA GLY A 255 -7.81 -1.25 -14.70
C GLY A 255 -6.43 -1.90 -14.52
N LEU A 256 -6.25 -3.10 -15.09
CA LEU A 256 -5.01 -3.85 -15.06
C LEU A 256 -4.25 -3.71 -16.39
N SER A 257 -2.96 -3.98 -16.40
CA SER A 257 -2.17 -4.10 -17.62
C SER A 257 -0.95 -5.00 -17.41
N VAL A 258 -0.41 -5.55 -18.52
CA VAL A 258 0.79 -6.39 -18.48
C VAL A 258 2.01 -5.57 -18.00
N GLU A 259 2.10 -4.29 -18.37
CA GLU A 259 3.21 -3.38 -17.99
C GLU A 259 3.22 -3.06 -16.49
N LYS A 260 2.12 -3.32 -15.78
CA LYS A 260 1.96 -3.17 -14.32
C LYS A 260 2.13 -4.49 -13.59
N THR A 261 2.67 -5.53 -14.23
CA THR A 261 3.03 -6.75 -13.53
C THR A 261 4.44 -6.68 -12.94
N ILE A 262 4.63 -7.39 -11.82
CA ILE A 262 5.93 -7.53 -11.15
C ILE A 262 6.96 -8.10 -12.14
N GLU A 263 6.55 -9.11 -12.89
CA GLU A 263 7.40 -9.82 -13.86
C GLU A 263 7.85 -8.89 -14.99
N ALA A 264 6.95 -8.09 -15.56
CA ALA A 264 7.29 -7.13 -16.63
C ALA A 264 8.21 -6.01 -16.13
N ARG A 265 8.10 -5.61 -14.85
CA ARG A 265 8.94 -4.56 -14.26
C ARG A 265 10.32 -5.07 -13.82
N CYS A 266 10.50 -6.39 -13.73
CA CYS A 266 11.77 -7.03 -13.34
C CYS A 266 12.53 -7.66 -14.52
N SER A 267 11.95 -7.63 -15.74
CA SER A 267 12.56 -8.15 -16.97
C SER A 267 13.69 -7.28 -17.50
#